data_f33e59dfbd76f605082865d34d43c1ef
#
_entry.id   f33e59dfbd76f605082865d34d43c1ef
#
_cell.length_a   1.000
_cell.length_b   1.000
_cell.length_c   1.000
_cell.angle_alpha   90.00
_cell.angle_beta   90.00
_cell.angle_gamma   90.00
#
_symmetry.space_group_name_H-M   'P 1'
#
loop_
_entity.id
_entity.type
_entity.pdbx_description
1 polymer ?
#
loop_
_entity_poly.entity_id
_entity_poly.type
_entity_poly.pdbx_seq_one_letter_code
_entity_poly.pdbx_strand_id
1 'polypeptide(L)'
;EARPRAGLLRGREFVMKDAYSFDVDDAGLEASYQAIRDAYIRIFDRFGLEYVIVKATSGAMGGSASEEFQAVLSAGEDSFVRSPGGYAANVEAVTVTPPPAVAFDDVPSAVVVDTPGTPTIASLVDVLNTNHPRDDREWDATDTLKNVVLKVTEPDGSVWPLAIGLPGDREVDARRLAAALAPAEAAPFEETDFAAHPSLVKGYIGPGALGEKSPSKVRYLV
;
A
#
# COMPACT_ATOMS: atom_id res chain seq x y z
N GLU A 1 7.18 -5.66 26.55
CA GLU A 1 6.22 -6.30 25.63
C GLU A 1 4.99 -6.78 26.41
N ALA A 2 3.82 -6.31 26.04
CA ALA A 2 2.56 -6.67 26.71
C ALA A 2 2.04 -8.05 26.29
N ARG A 3 2.43 -8.55 25.12
CA ARG A 3 1.97 -9.81 24.54
C ARG A 3 3.15 -10.66 24.08
N PRO A 4 3.91 -11.28 25.03
CA PRO A 4 5.01 -12.15 24.69
C PRO A 4 4.50 -13.39 23.97
N ARG A 5 5.28 -13.89 22.99
CA ARG A 5 4.99 -15.09 22.22
C ARG A 5 6.26 -15.68 21.61
N ALA A 6 6.17 -16.85 21.01
CA ALA A 6 7.30 -17.52 20.36
C ALA A 6 8.53 -17.73 21.30
N GLY A 7 8.31 -18.00 22.59
CA GLY A 7 9.37 -18.27 23.55
C GLY A 7 10.30 -17.08 23.75
N LEU A 8 11.59 -17.28 23.49
CA LEU A 8 12.62 -16.23 23.66
C LEU A 8 12.64 -15.22 22.52
N LEU A 9 11.99 -15.47 21.38
CA LEU A 9 11.98 -14.56 20.24
C LEU A 9 11.23 -13.26 20.54
N ARG A 10 10.19 -13.35 21.39
CA ARG A 10 9.41 -12.18 21.81
C ARG A 10 9.08 -12.27 23.30
N GLY A 11 10.11 -12.11 24.12
CA GLY A 11 9.99 -12.11 25.59
C GLY A 11 9.36 -10.83 26.13
N ARG A 12 9.09 -10.80 27.43
CA ARG A 12 8.57 -9.60 28.12
C ARG A 12 9.58 -8.48 28.17
N GLU A 13 10.83 -8.83 28.32
CA GLU A 13 11.96 -7.90 28.44
C GLU A 13 13.03 -8.26 27.43
N PHE A 14 13.68 -7.27 26.87
CA PHE A 14 14.79 -7.44 25.95
C PHE A 14 15.73 -6.23 26.07
N VAL A 15 16.98 -6.43 25.68
CA VAL A 15 18.00 -5.38 25.69
C VAL A 15 18.10 -4.78 24.31
N MET A 16 18.02 -3.45 24.21
CA MET A 16 18.28 -2.70 23.01
C MET A 16 19.65 -2.02 23.08
N LYS A 17 20.19 -1.74 21.93
CA LYS A 17 21.28 -0.83 21.70
C LYS A 17 20.78 0.24 20.74
N ASP A 18 20.90 1.49 21.13
CA ASP A 18 20.64 2.65 20.28
C ASP A 18 21.96 3.35 19.93
N ALA A 19 22.04 3.93 18.74
CA ALA A 19 23.13 4.79 18.33
C ALA A 19 22.57 5.96 17.53
N TYR A 20 23.01 7.15 17.86
CA TYR A 20 22.57 8.40 17.25
C TYR A 20 23.81 9.17 16.78
N SER A 21 23.74 9.74 15.58
CA SER A 21 24.75 10.65 15.07
C SER A 21 24.15 12.04 14.84
N PHE A 22 24.99 13.06 14.93
CA PHE A 22 24.64 14.45 14.68
C PHE A 22 25.71 15.02 13.77
N ASP A 23 25.39 15.18 12.51
CA ASP A 23 26.34 15.48 11.46
C ASP A 23 26.13 16.92 10.95
N VAL A 24 27.18 17.53 10.41
CA VAL A 24 27.16 18.93 9.97
C VAL A 24 26.42 19.10 8.65
N ASP A 25 26.47 18.05 7.82
CA ASP A 25 25.87 18.02 6.48
C ASP A 25 25.48 16.58 6.07
N ASP A 26 24.84 16.46 4.92
CA ASP A 26 24.38 15.17 4.38
C ASP A 26 25.56 14.20 4.10
N ALA A 27 26.71 14.70 3.73
CA ALA A 27 27.90 13.86 3.50
C ALA A 27 28.42 13.24 4.80
N GLY A 28 28.41 14.01 5.89
CA GLY A 28 28.72 13.52 7.23
C GLY A 28 27.69 12.49 7.71
N LEU A 29 26.40 12.77 7.50
CA LEU A 29 25.33 11.84 7.82
C LEU A 29 25.49 10.50 7.08
N GLU A 30 25.75 10.54 5.78
CA GLU A 30 25.99 9.33 4.99
C GLU A 30 27.20 8.53 5.49
N ALA A 31 28.31 9.21 5.81
CA ALA A 31 29.50 8.55 6.35
C ALA A 31 29.23 7.87 7.70
N SER A 32 28.50 8.53 8.61
CA SER A 32 28.09 7.98 9.90
C SER A 32 27.16 6.79 9.72
N TYR A 33 26.18 6.90 8.81
CA TYR A 33 25.23 5.83 8.49
C TYR A 33 25.96 4.58 7.98
N GLN A 34 26.87 4.73 7.00
CA GLN A 34 27.63 3.62 6.45
C GLN A 34 28.54 2.97 7.50
N ALA A 35 29.16 3.74 8.36
CA ALA A 35 30.00 3.19 9.44
C ALA A 35 29.20 2.31 10.41
N ILE A 36 27.97 2.73 10.76
CA ILE A 36 27.05 1.95 11.61
C ILE A 36 26.55 0.71 10.86
N ARG A 37 26.17 0.86 9.62
CA ARG A 37 25.72 -0.23 8.75
C ARG A 37 26.79 -1.33 8.63
N ASP A 38 28.01 -0.96 8.38
CA ASP A 38 29.15 -1.89 8.29
C ASP A 38 29.44 -2.57 9.64
N ALA A 39 29.21 -1.88 10.74
CA ALA A 39 29.30 -2.47 12.07
C ALA A 39 28.24 -3.55 12.29
N TYR A 40 26.99 -3.32 11.89
CA TYR A 40 25.91 -4.32 11.93
C TYR A 40 26.25 -5.55 11.08
N ILE A 41 26.73 -5.37 9.86
CA ILE A 41 27.18 -6.47 9.00
C ILE A 41 28.19 -7.33 9.73
N ARG A 42 29.26 -6.72 10.27
CA ARG A 42 30.30 -7.45 11.03
C ARG A 42 29.76 -8.17 12.26
N ILE A 43 28.77 -7.58 12.95
CA ILE A 43 28.16 -8.18 14.15
C ILE A 43 27.36 -9.42 13.75
N PHE A 44 26.47 -9.32 12.76
CA PHE A 44 25.60 -10.42 12.37
C PHE A 44 26.37 -11.55 11.67
N ASP A 45 27.40 -11.22 10.88
CA ASP A 45 28.32 -12.21 10.32
C ASP A 45 29.05 -13.00 11.43
N ARG A 46 29.49 -12.31 12.48
CA ARG A 46 30.13 -12.96 13.64
C ARG A 46 29.17 -13.87 14.41
N PHE A 47 27.90 -13.55 14.45
CA PHE A 47 26.87 -14.43 15.03
C PHE A 47 26.52 -15.60 14.12
N GLY A 48 26.96 -15.62 12.88
CA GLY A 48 26.61 -16.64 11.89
C GLY A 48 25.15 -16.62 11.51
N LEU A 49 24.51 -15.45 11.58
CA LEU A 49 23.10 -15.29 11.19
C LEU A 49 22.96 -15.17 9.68
N GLU A 50 22.02 -15.93 9.13
CA GLU A 50 21.55 -15.67 7.77
C GLU A 50 20.53 -14.53 7.82
N TYR A 51 20.85 -13.43 7.14
CA TYR A 51 20.01 -12.24 7.11
C TYR A 51 19.95 -11.62 5.72
N VAL A 52 18.93 -10.79 5.52
CA VAL A 52 18.76 -9.94 4.33
C VAL A 52 18.64 -8.50 4.80
N ILE A 53 19.40 -7.59 4.17
CA ILE A 53 19.23 -6.15 4.39
C ILE A 53 18.12 -5.69 3.46
N VAL A 54 17.03 -5.21 4.03
CA VAL A 54 15.83 -4.80 3.29
C VAL A 54 15.61 -3.30 3.43
N LYS A 55 15.14 -2.67 2.37
CA LYS A 55 14.64 -1.30 2.45
C LYS A 55 13.38 -1.28 3.30
N ALA A 56 13.28 -0.30 4.18
CA ALA A 56 12.16 -0.10 5.08
C ALA A 56 11.60 1.32 4.97
N THR A 57 10.47 1.57 5.61
CA THR A 57 9.93 2.91 5.77
C THR A 57 10.42 3.52 7.08
N SER A 58 10.70 4.82 7.07
CA SER A 58 11.14 5.54 8.27
C SER A 58 9.98 5.79 9.26
N GLY A 59 8.74 5.57 8.84
CA GLY A 59 7.55 5.78 9.66
C GLY A 59 7.45 7.19 10.23
N ALA A 60 6.92 7.31 11.44
CA ALA A 60 6.73 8.59 12.13
C ALA A 60 8.05 9.31 12.48
N MET A 61 9.18 8.62 12.47
CA MET A 61 10.48 9.24 12.71
C MET A 61 10.96 10.10 11.53
N GLY A 62 10.38 9.89 10.34
CA GLY A 62 10.75 10.63 9.13
C GLY A 62 12.08 10.19 8.54
N GLY A 63 12.52 10.88 7.49
CA GLY A 63 13.75 10.58 6.76
C GLY A 63 13.48 9.89 5.42
N SER A 64 14.47 9.95 4.52
CA SER A 64 14.36 9.46 3.14
C SER A 64 14.87 8.03 2.95
N ALA A 65 15.58 7.47 3.92
CA ALA A 65 16.17 6.14 3.85
C ALA A 65 16.07 5.41 5.18
N SER A 66 15.72 4.15 5.12
CA SER A 66 15.71 3.22 6.25
C SER A 66 16.04 1.83 5.77
N GLU A 67 16.79 1.06 6.55
CA GLU A 67 17.10 -0.33 6.30
C GLU A 67 16.86 -1.17 7.55
N GLU A 68 16.51 -2.43 7.35
CA GLU A 68 16.39 -3.42 8.41
C GLU A 68 17.23 -4.66 8.06
N PHE A 69 17.86 -5.24 9.07
CA PHE A 69 18.57 -6.52 8.97
C PHE A 69 17.60 -7.61 9.43
N GLN A 70 17.01 -8.32 8.49
CA GLN A 70 15.99 -9.33 8.79
C GLN A 70 16.55 -10.73 8.68
N ALA A 71 16.48 -11.51 9.77
CA ALA A 71 16.76 -12.95 9.75
C ALA A 71 15.59 -13.70 9.11
N VAL A 72 15.89 -14.59 8.17
CA VAL A 72 14.87 -15.39 7.46
C VAL A 72 14.43 -16.56 8.32
N LEU A 73 13.25 -16.49 8.89
CA LEU A 73 12.69 -17.50 9.80
C LEU A 73 11.23 -17.80 9.47
N SER A 74 10.82 -19.06 9.58
CA SER A 74 9.42 -19.46 9.43
C SER A 74 8.50 -18.93 10.54
N ALA A 75 9.06 -18.55 11.69
CA ALA A 75 8.36 -17.95 12.83
C ALA A 75 8.30 -16.42 12.75
N GLY A 76 8.83 -15.81 11.69
CA GLY A 76 8.79 -14.36 11.48
C GLY A 76 7.37 -13.85 11.26
N GLU A 77 7.12 -12.61 11.65
CA GLU A 77 5.81 -11.96 11.55
C GLU A 77 5.72 -11.02 10.35
N ASP A 78 6.87 -10.52 9.87
CA ASP A 78 6.95 -9.64 8.74
C ASP A 78 7.36 -10.37 7.47
N SER A 79 7.00 -9.78 6.34
CA SER A 79 7.35 -10.30 5.02
C SER A 79 8.10 -9.25 4.22
N PHE A 80 9.07 -9.69 3.42
CA PHE A 80 9.77 -8.83 2.49
C PHE A 80 9.81 -9.44 1.09
N VAL A 81 10.02 -8.59 0.11
CA VAL A 81 10.21 -8.99 -1.29
C VAL A 81 11.69 -8.97 -1.61
N ARG A 82 12.17 -10.01 -2.30
CA ARG A 82 13.54 -10.09 -2.80
C ARG A 82 13.55 -10.47 -4.28
N SER A 83 14.33 -9.77 -5.08
CA SER A 83 14.56 -10.11 -6.48
C SER A 83 15.91 -10.83 -6.68
N PRO A 84 16.08 -11.62 -7.75
CA PRO A 84 17.35 -12.22 -8.11
C PRO A 84 18.47 -11.18 -8.36
N GLY A 85 18.11 -9.96 -8.73
CA GLY A 85 19.04 -8.85 -8.95
C GLY A 85 19.52 -8.13 -7.67
N GLY A 86 19.17 -8.67 -6.47
CA GLY A 86 19.67 -8.13 -5.20
C GLY A 86 18.76 -7.07 -4.56
N TYR A 87 17.68 -6.64 -5.22
CA TYR A 87 16.72 -5.75 -4.57
C TYR A 87 15.99 -6.50 -3.45
N ALA A 88 15.90 -5.88 -2.28
CA ALA A 88 15.09 -6.38 -1.16
C ALA A 88 14.44 -5.22 -0.42
N ALA A 89 13.16 -5.38 -0.07
CA ALA A 89 12.39 -4.36 0.65
C ALA A 89 11.25 -5.00 1.44
N ASN A 90 10.90 -4.40 2.56
CA ASN A 90 9.64 -4.70 3.24
C ASN A 90 8.47 -4.45 2.29
N VAL A 91 7.36 -5.17 2.45
CA VAL A 91 6.20 -5.07 1.55
C VAL A 91 5.72 -3.62 1.41
N GLU A 92 5.66 -2.87 2.51
CA GLU A 92 5.25 -1.46 2.54
C GLU A 92 6.26 -0.50 1.88
N ALA A 93 7.53 -0.90 1.79
CA ALA A 93 8.61 -0.10 1.18
C ALA A 93 8.91 -0.47 -0.28
N VAL A 94 8.21 -1.48 -0.83
CA VAL A 94 8.40 -1.90 -2.23
C VAL A 94 8.05 -0.76 -3.18
N THR A 95 8.98 -0.43 -4.06
CA THR A 95 8.74 0.45 -5.19
C THR A 95 8.74 -0.34 -6.49
N VAL A 96 7.76 -0.11 -7.33
CA VAL A 96 7.67 -0.70 -8.67
C VAL A 96 7.52 0.40 -9.70
N THR A 97 8.12 0.22 -10.86
CA THR A 97 7.88 1.12 -11.99
C THR A 97 6.48 0.84 -12.53
N PRO A 98 5.61 1.84 -12.66
CA PRO A 98 4.33 1.65 -13.31
C PRO A 98 4.52 1.11 -14.73
N PRO A 99 3.60 0.29 -15.26
CA PRO A 99 3.64 -0.07 -16.66
C PRO A 99 3.53 1.18 -17.54
N PRO A 100 4.05 1.14 -18.77
CA PRO A 100 3.86 2.24 -19.72
C PRO A 100 2.36 2.57 -19.88
N ALA A 101 2.04 3.83 -20.01
CA ALA A 101 0.67 4.24 -20.31
C ALA A 101 0.21 3.60 -21.63
N VAL A 102 -0.98 3.03 -21.63
CA VAL A 102 -1.60 2.47 -22.82
C VAL A 102 -2.16 3.62 -23.67
N ALA A 103 -1.85 3.64 -24.97
CA ALA A 103 -2.50 4.54 -25.91
C ALA A 103 -3.94 4.05 -26.18
N PHE A 104 -4.88 4.99 -26.24
CA PHE A 104 -6.30 4.71 -26.48
C PHE A 104 -6.80 5.19 -27.85
N ASP A 105 -5.88 5.55 -28.75
CA ASP A 105 -6.22 6.16 -30.05
C ASP A 105 -7.00 5.20 -30.96
N ASP A 106 -6.75 3.90 -30.84
CA ASP A 106 -7.35 2.85 -31.68
C ASP A 106 -8.43 2.02 -30.92
N VAL A 107 -8.84 2.41 -29.72
CA VAL A 107 -9.90 1.70 -29.00
C VAL A 107 -11.28 2.28 -29.32
N PRO A 108 -12.34 1.45 -29.38
CA PRO A 108 -13.72 1.94 -29.55
C PRO A 108 -14.10 2.93 -28.46
N SER A 109 -15.00 3.86 -28.79
CA SER A 109 -15.55 4.78 -27.80
C SER A 109 -16.23 4.03 -26.67
N ALA A 110 -16.08 4.56 -25.44
CA ALA A 110 -16.73 3.97 -24.27
C ALA A 110 -18.26 3.94 -24.45
N VAL A 111 -18.86 2.84 -24.05
CA VAL A 111 -20.32 2.63 -24.06
C VAL A 111 -20.80 2.48 -22.62
N VAL A 112 -21.91 3.14 -22.29
CA VAL A 112 -22.57 2.99 -21.01
C VAL A 112 -23.55 1.83 -21.13
N VAL A 113 -23.43 0.86 -20.20
CA VAL A 113 -24.32 -0.30 -20.11
C VAL A 113 -24.95 -0.37 -18.73
N ASP A 114 -26.20 -0.85 -18.68
CA ASP A 114 -26.89 -1.06 -17.42
C ASP A 114 -26.43 -2.34 -16.75
N THR A 115 -26.09 -2.23 -15.47
CA THR A 115 -25.61 -3.36 -14.64
C THR A 115 -26.44 -3.49 -13.36
N PRO A 116 -27.75 -3.77 -13.45
CA PRO A 116 -28.60 -3.83 -12.29
C PRO A 116 -28.25 -5.02 -11.38
N GLY A 117 -28.29 -4.80 -10.06
CA GLY A 117 -28.03 -5.86 -9.08
C GLY A 117 -26.58 -6.31 -8.98
N THR A 118 -25.61 -5.45 -9.35
CA THR A 118 -24.17 -5.78 -9.38
C THR A 118 -23.35 -4.98 -8.35
N PRO A 119 -23.61 -5.08 -7.04
CA PRO A 119 -22.89 -4.31 -6.04
C PRO A 119 -21.47 -4.85 -5.77
N THR A 120 -21.09 -5.98 -6.35
CA THR A 120 -19.79 -6.62 -6.20
C THR A 120 -19.12 -6.86 -7.54
N ILE A 121 -17.78 -7.00 -7.54
CA ILE A 121 -17.02 -7.35 -8.76
C ILE A 121 -17.50 -8.69 -9.34
N ALA A 122 -17.73 -9.70 -8.51
CA ALA A 122 -18.21 -11.01 -8.98
C ALA A 122 -19.57 -10.88 -9.71
N SER A 123 -20.55 -10.21 -9.11
CA SER A 123 -21.85 -10.03 -9.75
C SER A 123 -21.79 -9.18 -11.03
N LEU A 124 -20.87 -8.20 -11.08
CA LEU A 124 -20.59 -7.42 -12.29
C LEU A 124 -20.02 -8.30 -13.41
N VAL A 125 -19.04 -9.12 -13.10
CA VAL A 125 -18.42 -10.06 -14.07
C VAL A 125 -19.47 -11.04 -14.62
N ASP A 126 -20.34 -11.59 -13.76
CA ASP A 126 -21.40 -12.50 -14.19
C ASP A 126 -22.39 -11.83 -15.18
N VAL A 127 -22.79 -10.58 -14.88
CA VAL A 127 -23.68 -9.82 -15.78
C VAL A 127 -22.98 -9.47 -17.09
N LEU A 128 -21.71 -9.08 -17.05
CA LEU A 128 -20.94 -8.78 -18.27
C LEU A 128 -20.80 -10.01 -19.15
N ASN A 129 -20.48 -11.17 -18.60
CA ASN A 129 -20.38 -12.43 -19.36
C ASN A 129 -21.72 -12.87 -19.94
N THR A 130 -22.83 -12.58 -19.25
CA THR A 130 -24.16 -12.97 -19.71
C THR A 130 -24.72 -12.02 -20.78
N ASN A 131 -24.61 -10.71 -20.57
CA ASN A 131 -25.32 -9.71 -21.35
C ASN A 131 -24.42 -8.95 -22.34
N HIS A 132 -23.12 -8.94 -22.09
CA HIS A 132 -22.11 -8.19 -22.87
C HIS A 132 -20.86 -9.05 -23.10
N PRO A 133 -21.00 -10.28 -23.63
CA PRO A 133 -19.86 -11.19 -23.82
C PRO A 133 -18.83 -10.56 -24.76
N ARG A 134 -17.58 -10.89 -24.54
CA ARG A 134 -16.46 -10.55 -25.43
C ARG A 134 -16.31 -11.66 -26.47
N ASP A 135 -15.75 -11.32 -27.64
CA ASP A 135 -15.49 -12.27 -28.71
C ASP A 135 -14.19 -13.08 -28.47
N ASP A 136 -13.26 -12.56 -27.70
CA ASP A 136 -11.91 -13.10 -27.51
C ASP A 136 -11.76 -13.97 -26.25
N ARG A 137 -12.47 -13.64 -25.17
CA ARG A 137 -12.46 -14.37 -23.88
C ARG A 137 -13.58 -13.91 -22.97
N GLU A 138 -13.81 -14.62 -21.90
CA GLU A 138 -14.71 -14.15 -20.82
C GLU A 138 -14.12 -12.95 -20.08
N TRP A 139 -15.01 -12.12 -19.54
CA TRP A 139 -14.67 -11.08 -18.58
C TRP A 139 -14.22 -11.73 -17.27
N ASP A 140 -13.23 -11.15 -16.63
CA ASP A 140 -12.82 -11.51 -15.28
C ASP A 140 -12.63 -10.27 -14.38
N ALA A 141 -12.28 -10.47 -13.12
CA ALA A 141 -12.13 -9.38 -12.15
C ALA A 141 -11.04 -8.38 -12.57
N THR A 142 -10.01 -8.81 -13.31
CA THR A 142 -8.91 -7.94 -13.76
C THR A 142 -9.36 -6.93 -14.82
N ASP A 143 -10.46 -7.19 -15.50
CA ASP A 143 -11.04 -6.29 -16.50
C ASP A 143 -11.91 -5.19 -15.89
N THR A 144 -12.12 -5.23 -14.59
CA THR A 144 -12.99 -4.30 -13.88
C THR A 144 -12.19 -3.30 -13.04
N LEU A 145 -12.79 -2.13 -12.79
CA LEU A 145 -12.24 -1.11 -11.92
C LEU A 145 -13.03 -1.10 -10.59
N LYS A 146 -12.32 -1.35 -9.49
CA LYS A 146 -12.87 -1.24 -8.14
C LYS A 146 -12.45 0.10 -7.52
N ASN A 147 -13.40 0.87 -7.03
CA ASN A 147 -13.14 2.12 -6.33
C ASN A 147 -13.40 1.93 -4.83
N VAL A 148 -12.34 2.00 -4.03
CA VAL A 148 -12.40 1.93 -2.57
C VAL A 148 -12.39 3.35 -2.02
N VAL A 149 -13.41 3.71 -1.23
CA VAL A 149 -13.50 5.04 -0.61
C VAL A 149 -13.14 4.97 0.86
N LEU A 150 -12.28 5.88 1.26
CA LEU A 150 -11.68 5.95 2.59
C LEU A 150 -11.89 7.34 3.19
N LYS A 151 -11.97 7.39 4.50
CA LYS A 151 -11.90 8.59 5.31
C LYS A 151 -10.48 8.77 5.81
N VAL A 152 -9.85 9.86 5.43
CA VAL A 152 -8.51 10.23 5.90
C VAL A 152 -8.64 11.26 7.00
N THR A 153 -8.00 11.00 8.13
CA THR A 153 -7.97 11.90 9.30
C THR A 153 -6.56 12.43 9.50
N GLU A 154 -6.41 13.74 9.42
CA GLU A 154 -5.15 14.43 9.66
C GLU A 154 -4.84 14.53 11.18
N PRO A 155 -3.58 14.77 11.57
CA PRO A 155 -3.22 14.95 12.98
C PRO A 155 -3.93 16.11 13.70
N ASP A 156 -4.39 17.10 12.95
CA ASP A 156 -5.15 18.24 13.47
C ASP A 156 -6.66 17.93 13.66
N GLY A 157 -7.06 16.69 13.33
CA GLY A 157 -8.45 16.23 13.39
C GLY A 157 -9.29 16.58 12.17
N SER A 158 -8.75 17.24 11.16
CA SER A 158 -9.46 17.47 9.91
C SER A 158 -9.65 16.15 9.14
N VAL A 159 -10.79 16.04 8.47
CA VAL A 159 -11.18 14.81 7.76
C VAL A 159 -11.49 15.12 6.30
N TRP A 160 -11.00 14.26 5.41
CA TRP A 160 -11.29 14.36 3.98
C TRP A 160 -11.44 12.98 3.33
N PRO A 161 -12.27 12.87 2.26
CA PRO A 161 -12.48 11.61 1.58
C PRO A 161 -11.39 11.36 0.53
N LEU A 162 -10.97 10.09 0.42
CA LEU A 162 -10.04 9.58 -0.58
C LEU A 162 -10.66 8.38 -1.29
N ALA A 163 -10.65 8.36 -2.60
CA ALA A 163 -10.97 7.17 -3.38
C ALA A 163 -9.72 6.62 -4.05
N ILE A 164 -9.56 5.29 -4.03
CA ILE A 164 -8.47 4.59 -4.70
C ILE A 164 -9.08 3.64 -5.72
N GLY A 165 -8.73 3.85 -7.00
CA GLY A 165 -9.06 2.95 -8.10
C GLY A 165 -8.02 1.87 -8.26
N LEU A 166 -8.45 0.62 -8.39
CA LEU A 166 -7.58 -0.52 -8.61
C LEU A 166 -8.32 -1.60 -9.40
N PRO A 167 -7.59 -2.50 -10.08
CA PRO A 167 -8.21 -3.66 -10.73
C PRO A 167 -9.09 -4.44 -9.73
N GLY A 168 -10.21 -5.00 -10.22
CA GLY A 168 -11.18 -5.65 -9.36
C GLY A 168 -10.69 -6.87 -8.60
N ASP A 169 -9.61 -7.51 -9.06
CA ASP A 169 -8.93 -8.62 -8.40
C ASP A 169 -7.94 -8.18 -7.31
N ARG A 170 -7.72 -6.86 -7.12
CA ARG A 170 -6.74 -6.32 -6.18
C ARG A 170 -7.40 -5.74 -4.94
N GLU A 171 -6.63 -5.70 -3.86
CA GLU A 171 -6.98 -5.02 -2.63
C GLU A 171 -5.99 -3.90 -2.32
N VAL A 172 -6.46 -2.90 -1.58
CA VAL A 172 -5.57 -1.84 -1.07
C VAL A 172 -4.65 -2.44 -0.03
N ASP A 173 -3.34 -2.31 -0.23
CA ASP A 173 -2.36 -2.66 0.78
C ASP A 173 -2.40 -1.61 1.91
N ALA A 174 -2.94 -1.99 3.06
CA ALA A 174 -3.14 -1.09 4.19
C ALA A 174 -1.82 -0.54 4.76
N ARG A 175 -0.73 -1.32 4.74
CA ARG A 175 0.59 -0.89 5.23
C ARG A 175 1.20 0.15 4.31
N ARG A 176 1.15 -0.08 3.00
CA ARG A 176 1.63 0.88 1.99
C ARG A 176 0.81 2.17 2.01
N LEU A 177 -0.51 2.05 2.14
CA LEU A 177 -1.37 3.22 2.24
C LEU A 177 -1.06 4.02 3.50
N ALA A 178 -0.92 3.38 4.65
CA ALA A 178 -0.55 4.04 5.90
C ALA A 178 0.81 4.77 5.78
N ALA A 179 1.82 4.13 5.16
CA ALA A 179 3.11 4.76 4.92
C ALA A 179 3.02 5.97 3.98
N ALA A 180 2.17 5.89 2.94
CA ALA A 180 1.98 6.97 1.97
C ALA A 180 1.18 8.16 2.52
N LEU A 181 0.31 7.94 3.50
CA LEU A 181 -0.52 8.97 4.12
C LEU A 181 0.08 9.52 5.42
N ALA A 182 1.10 8.88 5.99
CA ALA A 182 1.68 9.31 7.27
C ALA A 182 2.01 10.82 7.27
N PRO A 183 1.67 11.57 8.34
CA PRO A 183 1.15 11.11 9.62
C PRO A 183 -0.39 10.96 9.72
N ALA A 184 -1.13 11.13 8.61
CA ALA A 184 -2.58 10.96 8.58
C ALA A 184 -2.98 9.48 8.63
N GLU A 185 -4.18 9.19 9.10
CA GLU A 185 -4.74 7.85 9.21
C GLU A 185 -5.91 7.66 8.25
N ALA A 186 -6.03 6.47 7.66
CA ALA A 186 -7.12 6.11 6.76
C ALA A 186 -8.01 5.01 7.35
N ALA A 187 -9.32 5.18 7.23
CA ALA A 187 -10.32 4.19 7.62
C ALA A 187 -11.35 4.01 6.49
N PRO A 188 -11.98 2.84 6.33
CA PRO A 188 -13.09 2.65 5.40
C PRO A 188 -14.24 3.61 5.68
N PHE A 189 -14.96 4.03 4.63
CA PHE A 189 -16.22 4.76 4.80
C PHE A 189 -17.24 3.90 5.51
N GLU A 190 -17.94 4.52 6.46
CA GLU A 190 -19.11 3.97 7.13
C GLU A 190 -20.39 4.49 6.50
N GLU A 191 -21.56 3.96 6.90
CA GLU A 191 -22.87 4.37 6.36
C GLU A 191 -23.14 5.88 6.57
N THR A 192 -22.67 6.43 7.68
CA THR A 192 -22.77 7.88 7.97
C THR A 192 -21.94 8.73 7.01
N ASP A 193 -20.78 8.22 6.60
CA ASP A 193 -19.90 8.91 5.64
C ASP A 193 -20.55 8.90 4.24
N PHE A 194 -21.14 7.76 3.83
CA PHE A 194 -21.90 7.68 2.57
C PHE A 194 -23.13 8.59 2.58
N ALA A 195 -23.83 8.71 3.70
CA ALA A 195 -24.95 9.63 3.83
C ALA A 195 -24.56 11.11 3.63
N ALA A 196 -23.35 11.47 4.05
CA ALA A 196 -22.80 12.81 3.83
C ALA A 196 -22.34 13.04 2.37
N HIS A 197 -22.18 11.97 1.58
CA HIS A 197 -21.70 12.01 0.19
C HIS A 197 -22.70 11.27 -0.73
N PRO A 198 -23.90 11.79 -0.97
CA PRO A 198 -24.98 11.08 -1.67
C PRO A 198 -24.67 10.74 -3.15
N SER A 199 -23.67 11.36 -3.75
CA SER A 199 -23.15 11.00 -5.07
C SER A 199 -22.32 9.73 -5.09
N LEU A 200 -21.94 9.20 -3.94
CA LEU A 200 -21.18 7.96 -3.78
C LEU A 200 -22.11 6.83 -3.37
N VAL A 201 -22.62 6.11 -4.34
CA VAL A 201 -23.50 4.95 -4.08
C VAL A 201 -22.64 3.71 -3.85
N LYS A 202 -22.66 3.16 -2.64
CA LYS A 202 -21.90 1.96 -2.26
C LYS A 202 -22.16 0.80 -3.23
N GLY A 203 -21.08 0.22 -3.78
CA GLY A 203 -21.12 -0.82 -4.80
C GLY A 203 -21.26 -0.30 -6.25
N TYR A 204 -21.51 1.01 -6.46
CA TYR A 204 -21.72 1.59 -7.79
C TYR A 204 -20.93 2.88 -8.02
N ILE A 205 -19.77 3.01 -7.41
CA ILE A 205 -18.93 4.21 -7.50
C ILE A 205 -18.08 4.13 -8.77
N GLY A 206 -18.53 4.79 -9.82
CA GLY A 206 -17.78 4.90 -11.07
C GLY A 206 -16.84 6.12 -11.10
N PRO A 207 -15.90 6.17 -12.07
CA PRO A 207 -14.94 7.28 -12.20
C PRO A 207 -15.60 8.64 -12.34
N GLY A 208 -16.77 8.72 -12.97
CA GLY A 208 -17.52 9.97 -13.14
C GLY A 208 -18.05 10.59 -11.84
N ALA A 209 -18.13 9.81 -10.75
CA ALA A 209 -18.49 10.31 -9.42
C ALA A 209 -17.30 10.82 -8.61
N LEU A 210 -16.07 10.66 -9.11
CA LEU A 210 -14.81 10.91 -8.40
C LEU A 210 -13.99 12.02 -9.03
N GLY A 211 -13.06 12.59 -8.26
CA GLY A 211 -12.16 13.66 -8.69
C GLY A 211 -12.71 15.06 -8.39
N GLU A 212 -11.83 16.05 -8.43
CA GLU A 212 -12.13 17.45 -8.05
C GLU A 212 -13.26 18.11 -8.84
N LYS A 213 -13.47 17.68 -10.07
CA LYS A 213 -14.53 18.23 -10.98
C LYS A 213 -15.85 17.47 -10.86
N SER A 214 -15.90 16.39 -10.08
CA SER A 214 -17.10 15.58 -9.90
C SER A 214 -18.04 16.18 -8.84
N PRO A 215 -19.31 15.74 -8.78
CA PRO A 215 -20.23 16.16 -7.74
C PRO A 215 -19.76 15.84 -6.32
N SER A 216 -19.02 14.75 -6.13
CA SER A 216 -18.49 14.36 -4.83
C SER A 216 -17.27 15.16 -4.40
N LYS A 217 -16.50 15.69 -5.34
CA LYS A 217 -15.18 16.34 -5.13
C LYS A 217 -14.18 15.46 -4.35
N VAL A 218 -14.40 14.16 -4.34
CA VAL A 218 -13.52 13.20 -3.64
C VAL A 218 -12.20 13.10 -4.40
N ARG A 219 -11.10 13.24 -3.68
CA ARG A 219 -9.76 13.05 -4.25
C ARG A 219 -9.61 11.61 -4.77
N TYR A 220 -9.15 11.47 -6.00
CA TYR A 220 -9.10 10.17 -6.68
C TYR A 220 -7.68 9.84 -7.12
N LEU A 221 -7.22 8.64 -6.71
CA LEU A 221 -5.95 8.04 -7.09
C LEU A 221 -6.22 6.75 -7.86
N VAL A 222 -5.53 6.57 -9.00
CA VAL A 222 -5.62 5.37 -9.86
C VAL A 222 -4.22 4.86 -10.14
#